data_594abc0e090243d4e2d4d785fa05e906
#
_entry.id   594abc0e090243d4e2d4d785fa05e906
#
_cell.length_a   1.000
_cell.length_b   1.000
_cell.length_c   1.000
_cell.angle_alpha   90.00
_cell.angle_beta   90.00
_cell.angle_gamma   90.00
#
_symmetry.space_group_name_H-M   'P 1'
#
loop_
_entity.id
_entity.type
_entity.pdbx_description
1 polymer ?
#
loop_
_entity_poly.entity_id
_entity_poly.type
_entity_poly.pdbx_seq_one_letter_code
_entity_poly.pdbx_strand_id
1 'polypeptide(L)'
;MEVEFDFRKRHYRAKITNGEYVYERTFRGKEGMIKDVWSNDKFKRMIDQEEVKLNQENMRTYRTATNSVIYFALLPFNLDDPVVNRQLMRSVEIKGKSYYKVEMTYGKNGGGEDFEDVYVYWINKEDFTIDYLAYSYNINGGGVRFREAYNSREIEGIRFQDYKNYTIYKDFPAQELDYAFETDQLKLISNIELENVRVDLTSSLVEKR
;
A
#
# COMPACT_ATOMS: atom_id res chain seq x y z
N MET A 1 3.56 1.63 -17.71
CA MET A 1 2.27 1.64 -17.00
C MET A 1 2.15 2.93 -16.20
N GLU A 2 1.01 3.57 -16.29
CA GLU A 2 0.66 4.71 -15.45
C GLU A 2 -0.71 4.45 -14.81
N VAL A 3 -0.83 4.70 -13.51
CA VAL A 3 -2.06 4.53 -12.73
C VAL A 3 -2.36 5.82 -12.00
N GLU A 4 -3.58 6.29 -12.10
CA GLU A 4 -4.08 7.46 -11.37
C GLU A 4 -5.34 7.07 -10.58
N PHE A 5 -5.50 7.65 -9.39
CA PHE A 5 -6.70 7.48 -8.57
C PHE A 5 -6.81 8.59 -7.51
N ASP A 6 -8.01 8.75 -6.99
CA ASP A 6 -8.28 9.63 -5.87
C ASP A 6 -8.50 8.82 -4.58
N PHE A 7 -7.98 9.33 -3.46
CA PHE A 7 -8.23 8.82 -2.13
C PHE A 7 -8.27 9.96 -1.11
N ARG A 8 -9.37 10.10 -0.37
CA ARG A 8 -9.55 11.13 0.68
C ARG A 8 -9.17 12.54 0.23
N LYS A 9 -9.75 13.05 -0.83
CA LYS A 9 -9.48 14.40 -1.38
C LYS A 9 -8.02 14.62 -1.83
N ARG A 10 -7.30 13.55 -2.11
CA ARG A 10 -5.95 13.59 -2.66
C ARG A 10 -5.91 12.79 -3.95
N HIS A 11 -5.23 13.34 -4.93
CA HIS A 11 -4.96 12.67 -6.19
C HIS A 11 -3.60 11.99 -6.12
N TYR A 12 -3.53 10.74 -6.55
CA TYR A 12 -2.32 9.93 -6.61
C TYR A 12 -2.06 9.51 -8.04
N ARG A 13 -0.78 9.47 -8.40
CA ARG A 13 -0.32 8.98 -9.68
C ARG A 13 0.92 8.12 -9.46
N ALA A 14 0.95 6.96 -10.11
CA ALA A 14 2.10 6.07 -10.15
C ALA A 14 2.48 5.82 -11.61
N LYS A 15 3.67 6.26 -12.02
CA LYS A 15 4.25 5.92 -13.32
C LYS A 15 5.38 4.93 -13.10
N ILE A 16 5.33 3.79 -13.79
CA ILE A 16 6.31 2.70 -13.68
C ILE A 16 6.77 2.34 -15.09
N THR A 17 8.08 2.47 -15.34
CA THR A 17 8.69 2.25 -16.65
C THR A 17 10.06 1.60 -16.47
N ASN A 18 10.26 0.41 -17.04
CA ASN A 18 11.56 -0.30 -17.03
C ASN A 18 12.22 -0.46 -15.64
N GLY A 19 11.42 -0.70 -14.59
CA GLY A 19 11.90 -0.83 -13.22
C GLY A 19 12.12 0.49 -12.48
N GLU A 20 11.97 1.62 -13.14
CA GLU A 20 11.95 2.95 -12.52
C GLU A 20 10.52 3.36 -12.18
N TYR A 21 10.35 4.14 -11.11
CA TYR A 21 9.04 4.63 -10.71
C TYR A 21 9.06 6.12 -10.40
N VAL A 22 7.91 6.75 -10.65
CA VAL A 22 7.58 8.09 -10.18
C VAL A 22 6.22 8.02 -9.49
N TYR A 23 6.18 8.30 -8.19
CA TYR A 23 4.98 8.36 -7.38
C TYR A 23 4.67 9.81 -7.04
N GLU A 24 3.45 10.23 -7.29
CA GLU A 24 2.99 11.59 -7.04
C GLU A 24 1.77 11.58 -6.12
N ARG A 25 1.68 12.60 -5.27
CA ARG A 25 0.49 12.90 -4.48
C ARG A 25 0.19 14.40 -4.55
N THR A 26 -1.01 14.75 -4.99
CA THR A 26 -1.44 16.16 -5.13
C THR A 26 -2.68 16.43 -4.29
N PHE A 27 -2.70 17.54 -3.56
CA PHE A 27 -3.83 17.96 -2.75
C PHE A 27 -3.76 19.43 -2.39
N ARG A 28 -4.93 20.03 -2.05
CA ARG A 28 -4.97 21.39 -1.51
C ARG A 28 -4.70 21.37 -0.01
N GLY A 29 -3.60 21.98 0.39
CA GLY A 29 -3.24 22.25 1.80
C GLY A 29 -3.65 23.64 2.26
N LYS A 30 -3.26 24.01 3.48
CA LYS A 30 -3.48 25.36 4.01
C LYS A 30 -2.63 26.41 3.29
N GLU A 31 -1.45 26.01 2.82
CA GLU A 31 -0.44 26.88 2.22
C GLU A 31 -0.56 26.97 0.69
N GLY A 32 -1.48 26.25 0.07
CA GLY A 32 -1.65 26.23 -1.38
C GLY A 32 -1.88 24.83 -1.95
N MET A 33 -1.62 24.66 -3.24
CA MET A 33 -1.66 23.36 -3.93
C MET A 33 -0.35 22.65 -3.68
N ILE A 34 -0.40 21.55 -2.95
CA ILE A 34 0.76 20.73 -2.59
C ILE A 34 0.90 19.59 -3.59
N LYS A 35 2.11 19.42 -4.13
CA LYS A 35 2.49 18.27 -4.94
C LYS A 35 3.76 17.64 -4.37
N ASP A 36 3.64 16.38 -3.93
CA ASP A 36 4.75 15.52 -3.55
C ASP A 36 5.13 14.63 -4.73
N VAL A 37 6.42 14.53 -5.04
CA VAL A 37 6.95 13.68 -6.10
C VAL A 37 8.09 12.85 -5.54
N TRP A 38 7.97 11.54 -5.65
CA TRP A 38 9.02 10.60 -5.28
C TRP A 38 9.43 9.75 -6.49
N SER A 39 10.68 9.85 -6.89
CA SER A 39 11.25 9.07 -7.98
C SER A 39 12.55 8.43 -7.53
N ASN A 40 12.63 7.11 -7.54
CA ASN A 40 13.78 6.35 -7.06
C ASN A 40 14.21 6.87 -5.66
N ASP A 41 15.41 7.46 -5.53
CA ASP A 41 15.92 7.95 -4.24
C ASP A 41 15.63 9.44 -3.96
N LYS A 42 14.91 10.12 -4.85
CA LYS A 42 14.70 11.57 -4.76
C LYS A 42 13.24 11.88 -4.40
N PHE A 43 13.06 12.63 -3.33
CA PHE A 43 11.77 13.18 -2.95
C PHE A 43 11.77 14.70 -3.03
N LYS A 44 10.70 15.28 -3.59
CA LYS A 44 10.48 16.72 -3.69
C LYS A 44 9.05 17.06 -3.26
N ARG A 45 8.89 18.19 -2.60
CA ARG A 45 7.59 18.83 -2.36
C ARG A 45 7.54 20.17 -3.06
N MET A 46 6.43 20.44 -3.73
CA MET A 46 6.12 21.74 -4.31
C MET A 46 4.86 22.30 -3.66
N ILE A 47 4.83 23.61 -3.45
CA ILE A 47 3.64 24.39 -3.05
C ILE A 47 3.45 25.44 -4.10
N ASP A 48 2.27 25.47 -4.75
CA ASP A 48 1.94 26.37 -5.87
C ASP A 48 3.04 26.39 -6.96
N GLN A 49 3.60 25.20 -7.27
CA GLN A 49 4.65 24.92 -8.26
C GLN A 49 6.08 25.35 -7.83
N GLU A 50 6.28 25.92 -6.65
CA GLU A 50 7.60 26.25 -6.11
C GLU A 50 8.14 25.12 -5.22
N GLU A 51 9.39 24.70 -5.44
CA GLU A 51 10.04 23.64 -4.65
C GLU A 51 10.36 24.16 -3.22
N VAL A 52 9.93 23.41 -2.21
CA VAL A 52 10.12 23.75 -0.79
C VAL A 52 11.29 22.94 -0.22
N LYS A 53 12.19 23.61 0.50
CA LYS A 53 13.23 22.91 1.26
C LYS A 53 12.62 22.18 2.44
N LEU A 54 12.88 20.88 2.53
CA LEU A 54 12.44 20.02 3.63
C LEU A 54 13.60 19.62 4.51
N ASN A 55 13.39 19.53 5.81
CA ASN A 55 14.28 18.79 6.69
C ASN A 55 14.09 17.27 6.48
N GLN A 56 15.00 16.46 7.00
CA GLN A 56 14.97 15.00 6.81
C GLN A 56 13.71 14.35 7.37
N GLU A 57 13.23 14.80 8.53
CA GLU A 57 12.04 14.26 9.19
C GLU A 57 10.76 14.49 8.34
N ASN A 58 10.57 15.73 7.88
CA ASN A 58 9.43 16.08 7.01
C ASN A 58 9.51 15.35 5.67
N MET A 59 10.68 15.25 5.07
CA MET A 59 10.89 14.49 3.83
C MET A 59 10.48 13.04 4.01
N ARG A 60 10.93 12.40 5.09
CA ARG A 60 10.56 11.05 5.47
C ARG A 60 9.04 10.91 5.62
N THR A 61 8.42 11.74 6.44
CA THR A 61 6.98 11.70 6.71
C THR A 61 6.15 11.82 5.42
N TYR A 62 6.52 12.74 4.54
CA TYR A 62 5.76 12.96 3.30
C TYR A 62 5.99 11.87 2.26
N ARG A 63 7.21 11.33 2.17
CA ARG A 63 7.54 10.18 1.33
C ARG A 63 6.74 8.95 1.76
N THR A 64 6.76 8.59 3.05
CA THR A 64 5.99 7.48 3.60
C THR A 64 4.49 7.67 3.36
N ALA A 65 3.95 8.88 3.56
CA ALA A 65 2.55 9.16 3.32
C ALA A 65 2.13 9.10 1.83
N THR A 66 3.07 9.25 0.90
CA THR A 66 2.83 9.04 -0.53
C THR A 66 2.93 7.57 -0.89
N ASN A 67 4.00 6.90 -0.42
CA ASN A 67 4.26 5.51 -0.70
C ASN A 67 3.16 4.58 -0.18
N SER A 68 2.77 4.71 1.07
CA SER A 68 1.85 3.78 1.72
C SER A 68 0.50 3.63 0.99
N VAL A 69 -0.01 4.71 0.42
CA VAL A 69 -1.29 4.66 -0.31
C VAL A 69 -1.10 3.96 -1.66
N ILE A 70 -0.06 4.34 -2.42
CA ILE A 70 0.24 3.74 -3.73
C ILE A 70 0.59 2.26 -3.59
N TYR A 71 1.42 1.90 -2.58
CA TYR A 71 1.79 0.51 -2.30
C TYR A 71 0.56 -0.39 -2.13
N PHE A 72 -0.38 -0.01 -1.26
CA PHE A 72 -1.57 -0.82 -1.03
C PHE A 72 -2.56 -0.80 -2.20
N ALA A 73 -2.61 0.28 -2.98
CA ALA A 73 -3.46 0.37 -4.17
C ALA A 73 -2.97 -0.53 -5.31
N LEU A 74 -1.66 -0.75 -5.40
CA LEU A 74 -1.02 -1.52 -6.49
C LEU A 74 -0.67 -2.96 -6.12
N LEU A 75 -1.09 -3.46 -4.95
CA LEU A 75 -0.88 -4.88 -4.60
C LEU A 75 -1.44 -5.81 -5.68
N PRO A 76 -0.70 -6.88 -6.06
CA PRO A 76 0.54 -7.42 -5.47
C PRO A 76 1.85 -6.89 -6.08
N PHE A 77 1.83 -5.79 -6.83
CA PHE A 77 3.03 -5.21 -7.41
C PHE A 77 4.11 -4.96 -6.34
N ASN A 78 5.37 -5.25 -6.65
CA ASN A 78 6.53 -5.18 -5.75
C ASN A 78 6.58 -6.22 -4.60
N LEU A 79 5.67 -7.18 -4.52
CA LEU A 79 5.80 -8.25 -3.51
C LEU A 79 6.89 -9.27 -3.86
N ASP A 80 7.42 -9.26 -5.07
CA ASP A 80 8.52 -10.10 -5.55
C ASP A 80 9.92 -9.46 -5.39
N ASP A 81 10.00 -8.24 -4.84
CA ASP A 81 11.27 -7.56 -4.61
C ASP A 81 12.24 -8.44 -3.79
N PRO A 82 13.50 -8.60 -4.21
CA PRO A 82 14.51 -9.41 -3.51
C PRO A 82 14.77 -9.03 -2.04
N VAL A 83 14.50 -7.78 -1.64
CA VAL A 83 14.64 -7.33 -0.25
C VAL A 83 13.54 -7.84 0.68
N VAL A 84 12.47 -8.41 0.13
CA VAL A 84 11.34 -8.95 0.87
C VAL A 84 11.60 -10.42 1.24
N ASN A 85 11.65 -10.72 2.52
CA ASN A 85 11.64 -12.09 3.02
C ASN A 85 10.19 -12.59 3.04
N ARG A 86 9.94 -13.76 2.46
CA ARG A 86 8.61 -14.37 2.36
C ARG A 86 8.62 -15.71 3.06
N GLN A 87 7.67 -15.91 3.96
CA GLN A 87 7.48 -17.17 4.65
C GLN A 87 6.05 -17.68 4.45
N LEU A 88 5.91 -18.82 3.79
CA LEU A 88 4.63 -19.51 3.71
C LEU A 88 4.29 -20.10 5.08
N MET A 89 3.20 -19.68 5.64
CA MET A 89 2.66 -20.16 6.90
C MET A 89 1.63 -21.29 6.68
N ARG A 90 1.06 -21.79 7.78
CA ARG A 90 -0.02 -22.76 7.70
C ARG A 90 -1.22 -22.15 6.96
N SER A 91 -1.79 -22.90 6.01
CA SER A 91 -3.06 -22.53 5.38
C SER A 91 -4.18 -22.40 6.40
N VAL A 92 -5.09 -21.47 6.15
CA VAL A 92 -6.23 -21.18 7.04
C VAL A 92 -7.53 -21.13 6.21
N GLU A 93 -8.62 -21.22 6.92
CA GLU A 93 -9.96 -20.96 6.36
C GLU A 93 -10.51 -19.67 6.97
N ILE A 94 -11.09 -18.78 6.17
CA ILE A 94 -11.77 -17.56 6.61
C ILE A 94 -13.09 -17.48 5.87
N LYS A 95 -14.20 -17.38 6.60
CA LYS A 95 -15.57 -17.33 6.03
C LYS A 95 -15.84 -18.43 4.99
N GLY A 96 -15.37 -19.66 5.30
CA GLY A 96 -15.59 -20.83 4.46
C GLY A 96 -14.75 -20.91 3.17
N LYS A 97 -13.75 -20.04 3.01
CA LYS A 97 -12.79 -20.07 1.92
C LYS A 97 -11.38 -20.40 2.41
N SER A 98 -10.63 -21.15 1.62
CA SER A 98 -9.26 -21.56 1.97
C SER A 98 -8.22 -20.56 1.44
N TYR A 99 -7.22 -20.25 2.27
CA TYR A 99 -6.18 -19.28 1.97
C TYR A 99 -4.77 -19.83 2.18
N TYR A 100 -3.85 -19.44 1.30
CA TYR A 100 -2.43 -19.42 1.63
C TYR A 100 -2.18 -18.19 2.51
N LYS A 101 -1.51 -18.40 3.65
CA LYS A 101 -1.10 -17.33 4.55
C LYS A 101 0.39 -17.12 4.40
N VAL A 102 0.78 -15.92 3.99
CA VAL A 102 2.17 -15.57 3.70
C VAL A 102 2.57 -14.39 4.57
N GLU A 103 3.60 -14.60 5.40
CA GLU A 103 4.25 -13.51 6.13
C GLU A 103 5.33 -12.89 5.28
N MET A 104 5.43 -11.57 5.32
CA MET A 104 6.47 -10.80 4.66
C MET A 104 7.13 -9.83 5.63
N THR A 105 8.44 -9.83 5.63
CA THR A 105 9.29 -8.93 6.41
C THR A 105 10.37 -8.34 5.52
N TYR A 106 10.91 -7.20 5.92
CA TYR A 106 11.96 -6.52 5.17
C TYR A 106 13.32 -6.75 5.83
N GLY A 107 14.36 -7.00 5.04
CA GLY A 107 15.73 -7.08 5.55
C GLY A 107 16.24 -5.70 6.02
N LYS A 108 17.10 -5.68 7.04
CA LYS A 108 17.73 -4.44 7.55
C LYS A 108 18.48 -3.66 6.45
N ASN A 109 19.06 -4.37 5.49
CA ASN A 109 19.73 -3.77 4.34
C ASN A 109 18.74 -3.72 3.16
N GLY A 110 18.13 -2.55 2.93
CA GLY A 110 17.18 -2.32 1.83
C GLY A 110 15.71 -2.20 2.25
N GLY A 111 15.33 -2.62 3.46
CA GLY A 111 13.95 -2.49 3.98
C GLY A 111 13.56 -1.07 4.39
N GLY A 112 14.47 -0.11 4.27
CA GLY A 112 14.20 1.30 4.61
C GLY A 112 13.80 1.47 6.06
N GLU A 113 12.73 2.22 6.28
CA GLU A 113 12.22 2.59 7.61
C GLU A 113 11.24 1.56 8.17
N ASP A 114 10.71 0.72 7.31
CA ASP A 114 9.66 -0.26 7.62
C ASP A 114 10.25 -1.67 7.88
N PHE A 115 11.58 -1.76 8.13
CA PHE A 115 12.26 -3.06 8.32
C PHE A 115 11.77 -3.85 9.55
N GLU A 116 11.14 -3.17 10.52
CA GLU A 116 10.53 -3.80 11.70
C GLU A 116 9.06 -4.15 11.50
N ASP A 117 8.46 -3.70 10.39
CA ASP A 117 7.06 -3.97 10.10
C ASP A 117 6.87 -5.41 9.60
N VAL A 118 5.82 -6.05 10.07
CA VAL A 118 5.41 -7.38 9.64
C VAL A 118 4.14 -7.25 8.83
N TYR A 119 4.15 -7.82 7.64
CA TYR A 119 2.98 -7.91 6.77
C TYR A 119 2.52 -9.36 6.65
N VAL A 120 1.22 -9.59 6.64
CA VAL A 120 0.62 -10.91 6.43
C VAL A 120 -0.43 -10.78 5.34
N TYR A 121 -0.36 -11.64 4.33
CA TYR A 121 -1.31 -11.70 3.22
C TYR A 121 -2.04 -13.02 3.22
N TRP A 122 -3.35 -12.98 3.03
CA TRP A 122 -4.18 -14.16 2.80
C TRP A 122 -4.58 -14.19 1.34
N ILE A 123 -3.97 -15.13 0.62
CA ILE A 123 -4.14 -15.32 -0.81
C ILE A 123 -5.14 -16.47 -1.02
N ASN A 124 -6.23 -16.18 -1.67
CA ASN A 124 -7.28 -17.14 -1.98
C ASN A 124 -6.70 -18.29 -2.81
N LYS A 125 -7.06 -19.54 -2.45
CA LYS A 125 -6.51 -20.72 -3.14
C LYS A 125 -7.15 -21.02 -4.48
N GLU A 126 -8.32 -20.45 -4.77
CA GLU A 126 -9.04 -20.69 -6.02
C GLU A 126 -8.61 -19.74 -7.12
N ASP A 127 -8.58 -18.43 -6.83
CA ASP A 127 -8.33 -17.38 -7.82
C ASP A 127 -7.02 -16.60 -7.59
N PHE A 128 -6.27 -16.96 -6.56
CA PHE A 128 -4.96 -16.38 -6.19
C PHE A 128 -5.02 -14.86 -5.93
N THR A 129 -6.17 -14.35 -5.52
CA THR A 129 -6.33 -12.95 -5.13
C THR A 129 -5.96 -12.72 -3.67
N ILE A 130 -5.48 -11.52 -3.35
CA ILE A 130 -5.28 -11.09 -1.95
C ILE A 130 -6.62 -10.57 -1.44
N ASP A 131 -7.32 -11.39 -0.63
CA ASP A 131 -8.62 -11.00 -0.09
C ASP A 131 -8.50 -10.33 1.29
N TYR A 132 -7.44 -10.68 2.04
CA TYR A 132 -7.14 -10.06 3.33
C TYR A 132 -5.66 -9.74 3.44
N LEU A 133 -5.35 -8.71 4.21
CA LEU A 133 -4.00 -8.39 4.61
C LEU A 133 -3.96 -7.83 6.02
N ALA A 134 -2.84 -8.02 6.69
CA ALA A 134 -2.56 -7.42 7.99
C ALA A 134 -1.16 -6.84 8.02
N TYR A 135 -0.95 -5.87 8.91
CA TYR A 135 0.40 -5.37 9.19
C TYR A 135 0.49 -4.78 10.60
N SER A 136 1.67 -4.92 11.18
CA SER A 136 2.09 -4.15 12.35
C SER A 136 2.92 -2.95 11.90
N TYR A 137 2.96 -1.89 12.69
CA TYR A 137 3.79 -0.71 12.46
C TYR A 137 4.21 -0.08 13.78
N ASN A 138 5.40 0.55 13.82
CA ASN A 138 6.00 1.11 15.03
C ASN A 138 5.92 2.64 15.11
N ILE A 139 5.63 3.34 14.02
CA ILE A 139 5.52 4.81 13.99
C ILE A 139 4.25 5.29 14.73
N ASN A 140 4.28 6.54 15.26
CA ASN A 140 3.15 7.18 15.93
C ASN A 140 2.52 6.35 17.07
N GLY A 141 3.35 5.66 17.85
CA GLY A 141 2.90 4.85 18.99
C GLY A 141 2.56 3.40 18.66
N GLY A 142 2.77 3.00 17.42
CA GLY A 142 2.58 1.63 16.96
C GLY A 142 1.14 1.19 16.82
N GLY A 143 0.97 -0.01 16.29
CA GLY A 143 -0.34 -0.65 16.16
C GLY A 143 -0.39 -1.73 15.11
N VAL A 144 -1.57 -2.33 14.98
CA VAL A 144 -1.85 -3.34 13.97
C VAL A 144 -3.10 -2.96 13.17
N ARG A 145 -3.13 -3.41 11.92
CA ARG A 145 -4.28 -3.25 11.04
C ARG A 145 -4.58 -4.56 10.36
N PHE A 146 -5.85 -4.81 10.17
CA PHE A 146 -6.37 -5.88 9.33
C PHE A 146 -7.27 -5.26 8.26
N ARG A 147 -7.14 -5.71 7.03
CA ARG A 147 -7.94 -5.22 5.90
C ARG A 147 -8.66 -6.37 5.22
N GLU A 148 -9.95 -6.23 5.04
CA GLU A 148 -10.81 -7.11 4.26
C GLU A 148 -11.07 -6.43 2.91
N ALA A 149 -10.69 -7.08 1.81
CA ALA A 149 -10.95 -6.58 0.47
C ALA A 149 -12.43 -6.65 0.11
N TYR A 150 -12.92 -5.64 -0.58
CA TYR A 150 -14.26 -5.62 -1.16
C TYR A 150 -14.27 -4.75 -2.42
N ASN A 151 -15.39 -4.73 -3.14
CA ASN A 151 -15.56 -3.92 -4.35
C ASN A 151 -14.41 -4.08 -5.35
N SER A 152 -14.02 -5.36 -5.59
CA SER A 152 -12.99 -5.68 -6.56
C SER A 152 -13.45 -5.36 -7.97
N ARG A 153 -12.57 -4.74 -8.76
CA ARG A 153 -12.84 -4.35 -10.15
C ARG A 153 -11.57 -4.44 -10.98
N GLU A 154 -11.73 -4.70 -12.26
CA GLU A 154 -10.64 -4.76 -13.22
C GLU A 154 -10.69 -3.53 -14.14
N ILE A 155 -9.56 -2.87 -14.33
CA ILE A 155 -9.40 -1.72 -15.20
C ILE A 155 -8.15 -1.96 -16.04
N GLU A 156 -8.29 -2.06 -17.36
CA GLU A 156 -7.20 -2.38 -18.30
C GLU A 156 -6.40 -3.65 -17.90
N GLY A 157 -7.09 -4.69 -17.41
CA GLY A 157 -6.47 -5.94 -17.00
C GLY A 157 -5.78 -5.91 -15.63
N ILE A 158 -5.87 -4.81 -14.89
CA ILE A 158 -5.33 -4.67 -13.54
C ILE A 158 -6.46 -4.69 -12.52
N ARG A 159 -6.34 -5.56 -11.51
CA ARG A 159 -7.31 -5.65 -10.42
C ARG A 159 -7.05 -4.55 -9.39
N PHE A 160 -8.09 -3.81 -9.08
CA PHE A 160 -8.17 -2.87 -7.95
C PHE A 160 -9.24 -3.33 -6.97
N GLN A 161 -9.08 -2.96 -5.72
CA GLN A 161 -10.05 -3.27 -4.68
C GLN A 161 -10.03 -2.22 -3.58
N ASP A 162 -11.15 -2.12 -2.88
CA ASP A 162 -11.31 -1.29 -1.71
C ASP A 162 -11.13 -2.16 -0.46
N TYR A 163 -10.97 -1.54 0.71
CA TYR A 163 -10.75 -2.30 1.94
C TYR A 163 -11.59 -1.76 3.10
N LYS A 164 -12.20 -2.66 3.85
CA LYS A 164 -12.60 -2.38 5.22
C LYS A 164 -11.37 -2.49 6.10
N ASN A 165 -11.12 -1.48 6.91
CA ASN A 165 -9.92 -1.36 7.72
C ASN A 165 -10.26 -1.53 9.19
N TYR A 166 -9.68 -2.53 9.82
CA TYR A 166 -9.94 -2.91 11.21
C TYR A 166 -8.70 -2.74 12.07
N THR A 167 -8.91 -2.67 13.38
CA THR A 167 -7.86 -2.64 14.40
C THR A 167 -8.26 -3.45 15.62
N ILE A 168 -7.26 -3.75 16.45
CA ILE A 168 -7.39 -4.31 17.82
C ILE A 168 -6.37 -3.60 18.71
N TYR A 169 -6.11 -4.04 19.93
CA TYR A 169 -5.03 -3.49 20.74
C TYR A 169 -3.65 -3.65 20.05
N LYS A 170 -2.74 -2.70 20.29
CA LYS A 170 -1.56 -2.47 19.46
C LYS A 170 -0.55 -3.63 19.39
N ASP A 171 -0.42 -4.39 20.46
CA ASP A 171 0.57 -5.46 20.58
C ASP A 171 0.03 -6.84 20.18
N PHE A 172 -1.13 -6.88 19.51
CA PHE A 172 -1.69 -8.12 18.98
C PHE A 172 -0.86 -8.63 17.80
N PRO A 173 -0.50 -9.93 17.74
CA PRO A 173 0.28 -10.46 16.64
C PRO A 173 -0.44 -10.33 15.29
N ALA A 174 0.21 -9.72 14.29
CA ALA A 174 -0.39 -9.57 12.97
C ALA A 174 -0.75 -10.92 12.33
N GLN A 175 -0.01 -11.96 12.69
CA GLN A 175 -0.21 -13.32 12.23
C GLN A 175 -1.51 -13.96 12.75
N GLU A 176 -2.10 -13.45 13.81
CA GLU A 176 -3.31 -14.02 14.42
C GLU A 176 -4.57 -13.18 14.14
N LEU A 177 -4.48 -12.18 13.28
CA LEU A 177 -5.60 -11.29 12.99
C LEU A 177 -6.72 -11.96 12.19
N ASP A 178 -6.46 -13.05 11.47
CA ASP A 178 -7.49 -13.90 10.87
C ASP A 178 -8.39 -14.55 11.95
N TYR A 179 -7.80 -15.09 12.99
CA TYR A 179 -8.56 -15.65 14.12
C TYR A 179 -9.37 -14.57 14.84
N ALA A 180 -8.75 -13.42 15.13
CA ALA A 180 -9.46 -12.30 15.77
C ALA A 180 -10.60 -11.77 14.89
N PHE A 181 -10.47 -11.82 13.56
CA PHE A 181 -11.52 -11.45 12.62
C PHE A 181 -12.70 -12.45 12.64
N GLU A 182 -12.41 -13.76 12.55
CA GLU A 182 -13.42 -14.81 12.59
C GLU A 182 -14.19 -14.86 13.92
N THR A 183 -13.59 -14.38 15.01
CA THR A 183 -14.19 -14.34 16.35
C THR A 183 -14.73 -12.96 16.75
N ASP A 184 -14.95 -12.06 15.78
CA ASP A 184 -15.52 -10.72 15.96
C ASP A 184 -14.80 -9.83 16.99
N GLN A 185 -13.49 -10.02 17.16
CA GLN A 185 -12.68 -9.22 18.09
C GLN A 185 -12.16 -7.91 17.48
N LEU A 186 -12.24 -7.77 16.15
CA LEU A 186 -11.73 -6.60 15.45
C LEU A 186 -12.74 -5.47 15.41
N LYS A 187 -12.25 -4.24 15.59
CA LYS A 187 -13.05 -3.02 15.45
C LYS A 187 -12.85 -2.41 14.06
N LEU A 188 -13.92 -2.24 13.29
CA LEU A 188 -13.92 -1.47 12.05
C LEU A 188 -13.66 0.01 12.37
N ILE A 189 -12.65 0.61 11.73
CA ILE A 189 -12.26 2.02 11.95
C ILE A 189 -12.46 2.90 10.72
N SER A 190 -12.43 2.35 9.52
CA SER A 190 -12.68 3.10 8.29
C SER A 190 -12.85 2.20 7.08
N ASN A 191 -13.44 2.75 6.02
CA ASN A 191 -13.34 2.21 4.68
C ASN A 191 -12.21 2.93 3.92
N ILE A 192 -11.52 2.20 3.06
CA ILE A 192 -10.49 2.68 2.15
C ILE A 192 -11.02 2.43 0.76
N GLU A 193 -11.42 3.49 0.07
CA GLU A 193 -12.05 3.44 -1.24
C GLU A 193 -11.20 4.22 -2.23
N LEU A 194 -10.90 3.59 -3.38
CA LEU A 194 -10.18 4.22 -4.48
C LEU A 194 -11.22 4.75 -5.47
N GLU A 195 -11.20 6.05 -5.69
CA GLU A 195 -12.13 6.74 -6.60
C GLU A 195 -11.42 7.12 -7.90
N ASN A 196 -12.15 7.24 -9.00
CA ASN A 196 -11.66 7.72 -10.29
C ASN A 196 -10.42 7.00 -10.82
N VAL A 197 -10.30 5.70 -10.56
CA VAL A 197 -9.14 4.91 -11.00
C VAL A 197 -9.04 4.89 -12.51
N ARG A 198 -7.84 5.21 -13.04
CA ARG A 198 -7.49 5.17 -14.47
C ARG A 198 -6.17 4.46 -14.64
N VAL A 199 -6.05 3.72 -15.72
CA VAL A 199 -4.82 3.01 -16.10
C VAL A 199 -4.46 3.35 -17.53
N ASP A 200 -3.19 3.66 -17.78
CA ASP A 200 -2.60 3.80 -19.11
C ASP A 200 -1.41 2.85 -19.23
N LEU A 201 -1.54 1.85 -20.10
CA LEU A 201 -0.50 0.88 -20.40
C LEU A 201 0.41 1.33 -21.55
N THR A 202 0.04 2.36 -22.31
CA THR A 202 0.77 2.80 -23.52
C THR A 202 1.97 3.66 -23.19
N SER A 203 2.02 4.27 -22.02
CA SER A 203 3.13 5.14 -21.59
C SER A 203 4.51 4.46 -21.55
N SER A 204 4.56 3.11 -21.61
CA SER A 204 5.79 2.32 -21.69
C SER A 204 6.31 2.07 -23.12
N LEU A 205 5.54 2.42 -24.17
CA LEU A 205 5.88 2.13 -25.57
C LEU A 205 6.54 3.30 -26.30
N VAL A 206 6.55 4.50 -25.72
CA VAL A 206 6.96 5.74 -26.43
C VAL A 206 8.47 6.01 -26.36
N GLU A 207 9.25 5.34 -25.51
CA GLU A 207 10.70 5.59 -25.37
C GLU A 207 11.60 4.62 -26.16
N LYS A 208 11.06 3.92 -27.16
CA LYS A 208 11.87 3.13 -28.14
C LYS A 208 11.82 3.74 -29.54
N ARG A 209 12.32 4.98 -29.67
CA ARG A 209 12.72 5.51 -30.99
C ARG A 209 13.98 6.37 -30.87
#